data_b332dfb6c01232a6b27f863b79882d2e
#
_entry.id   b332dfb6c01232a6b27f863b79882d2e
#
_cell.length_a   1.000
_cell.length_b   1.000
_cell.length_c   1.000
_cell.angle_alpha   90.00
_cell.angle_beta   90.00
_cell.angle_gamma   90.00
#
_symmetry.space_group_name_H-M   'P 1'
#
loop_
_entity.id
_entity.type
_entity.pdbx_description
1 polymer ?
#
loop_
_entity_poly.entity_id
_entity_poly.type
_entity_poly.pdbx_seq_one_letter_code
_entity_poly.pdbx_strand_id
1 'polypeptide(L)'
;MPGWPISTSSADLHLTPGTSCVGDCPGGPDCECEHTITSHFSMSNASMIYAGGHCHAPACISIELYKNDTGTPELLCRQVSVYGEGDVAADKFDEVGYVALPPCLWGSKDEGLEPPVFLGENTPMFSITHTWNTYVGHTGQMASWQMRGVPFAATA
;
A
#
# COMPACT_ATOMS: atom_id res chain seq x y z
N MET A 1 20.29 14.24 5.51
CA MET A 1 20.15 13.19 6.54
C MET A 1 19.74 11.91 5.85
N PRO A 2 20.39 10.77 6.05
CA PRO A 2 20.02 9.54 5.37
C PRO A 2 18.73 8.99 5.99
N GLY A 3 17.64 9.01 5.22
CA GLY A 3 16.44 8.30 5.58
C GLY A 3 16.69 6.78 5.51
N TRP A 4 16.40 6.08 6.57
CA TRP A 4 16.50 4.62 6.61
C TRP A 4 15.36 4.01 5.78
N PRO A 5 15.65 3.14 4.79
CA PRO A 5 14.62 2.33 4.19
C PRO A 5 14.16 1.31 5.23
N ILE A 6 12.90 1.35 5.60
CA ILE A 6 12.31 0.29 6.41
C ILE A 6 11.92 -0.81 5.43
N SER A 7 12.76 -1.82 5.31
CA SER A 7 12.42 -3.05 4.61
C SER A 7 11.55 -3.89 5.55
N THR A 8 10.29 -4.07 5.23
CA THR A 8 9.47 -5.09 5.86
C THR A 8 9.94 -6.44 5.36
N SER A 9 10.65 -7.19 6.19
CA SER A 9 10.99 -8.58 5.87
C SER A 9 9.69 -9.41 5.84
N SER A 10 9.57 -10.24 4.82
CA SER A 10 8.42 -11.09 4.51
C SER A 10 8.19 -12.27 5.50
N ALA A 11 8.60 -12.15 6.75
CA ALA A 11 8.67 -13.30 7.67
C ALA A 11 7.36 -13.69 8.34
N ASP A 12 6.31 -12.85 8.33
CA ASP A 12 5.02 -13.17 8.96
C ASP A 12 3.83 -12.75 8.09
N LEU A 13 3.82 -13.20 6.84
CA LEU A 13 2.67 -13.09 5.96
C LEU A 13 1.58 -14.07 6.41
N HIS A 14 0.79 -13.71 7.39
CA HIS A 14 -0.54 -14.25 7.54
C HIS A 14 -1.41 -13.68 6.41
N LEU A 15 -1.29 -14.31 5.23
CA LEU A 15 -2.19 -14.06 4.13
C LEU A 15 -3.58 -14.57 4.55
N THR A 16 -4.46 -13.65 4.91
CA THR A 16 -5.88 -13.95 4.96
C THR A 16 -6.44 -13.54 3.60
N PRO A 17 -6.60 -14.47 2.65
CA PRO A 17 -7.15 -14.13 1.34
C PRO A 17 -8.64 -13.82 1.52
N GLY A 18 -9.00 -12.56 1.38
CA GLY A 18 -10.37 -12.17 1.08
C GLY A 18 -10.58 -12.33 -0.42
N THR A 19 -11.66 -12.95 -0.84
CA THR A 19 -12.04 -13.05 -2.26
C THR A 19 -13.48 -12.63 -2.38
N SER A 20 -13.75 -11.63 -3.22
CA SER A 20 -15.09 -11.28 -3.64
C SER A 20 -15.18 -11.38 -5.16
N CYS A 21 -16.18 -12.10 -5.66
CA CYS A 21 -16.40 -12.30 -7.09
C CYS A 21 -17.72 -11.68 -7.50
N VAL A 22 -17.78 -11.14 -8.70
CA VAL A 22 -19.02 -10.65 -9.32
C VAL A 22 -19.64 -11.81 -10.11
N GLY A 23 -20.85 -12.22 -9.72
CA GLY A 23 -21.58 -13.31 -10.36
C GLY A 23 -21.21 -14.70 -9.89
N ASP A 24 -21.83 -15.72 -10.49
CA ASP A 24 -21.48 -17.12 -10.28
C ASP A 24 -20.15 -17.44 -10.98
N CYS A 25 -19.09 -17.49 -10.18
CA CYS A 25 -17.73 -17.70 -10.67
C CYS A 25 -17.24 -19.13 -10.40
N PRO A 26 -17.47 -20.10 -11.26
CA PRO A 26 -16.92 -21.44 -11.10
C PRO A 26 -15.46 -21.59 -11.56
N GLY A 27 -14.75 -20.46 -11.79
CA GLY A 27 -13.35 -20.48 -12.19
C GLY A 27 -13.12 -20.42 -13.71
N GLY A 28 -14.05 -19.85 -14.47
CA GLY A 28 -13.87 -19.62 -15.91
C GLY A 28 -13.10 -18.32 -16.23
N PRO A 29 -12.72 -18.14 -17.52
CA PRO A 29 -11.94 -16.97 -17.96
C PRO A 29 -12.68 -15.65 -17.82
N ASP A 30 -14.00 -15.66 -17.73
CA ASP A 30 -14.85 -14.46 -17.62
C ASP A 30 -15.16 -14.10 -16.16
N CYS A 31 -14.47 -14.69 -15.21
CA CYS A 31 -14.70 -14.56 -13.79
C CYS A 31 -13.84 -13.43 -13.23
N GLU A 32 -14.46 -12.29 -12.92
CA GLU A 32 -13.77 -11.18 -12.26
C GLU A 32 -13.88 -11.31 -10.74
N CYS A 33 -12.78 -11.61 -10.08
CA CYS A 33 -12.70 -11.67 -8.63
C CYS A 33 -11.68 -10.67 -8.10
N GLU A 34 -12.04 -9.97 -7.05
CA GLU A 34 -11.12 -9.16 -6.27
C GLU A 34 -10.53 -10.02 -5.15
N HIS A 35 -9.21 -10.04 -5.06
CA HIS A 35 -8.46 -10.67 -3.99
C HIS A 35 -7.79 -9.62 -3.12
N THR A 36 -7.77 -9.87 -1.81
CA THR A 36 -7.09 -9.02 -0.85
C THR A 36 -5.88 -9.73 -0.26
N ILE A 37 -4.79 -8.98 -0.12
CA ILE A 37 -3.58 -9.42 0.59
C ILE A 37 -3.44 -8.50 1.79
N THR A 38 -3.48 -9.06 3.01
CA THR A 38 -3.32 -8.31 4.25
C THR A 38 -1.99 -8.64 4.89
N SER A 39 -1.21 -7.61 5.23
CA SER A 39 0.07 -7.73 5.93
C SER A 39 0.02 -6.97 7.24
N HIS A 40 0.44 -7.58 8.35
CA HIS A 40 0.55 -6.97 9.66
C HIS A 40 2.01 -6.74 10.03
N PHE A 41 2.30 -5.58 10.60
CA PHE A 41 3.63 -5.20 11.05
C PHE A 41 3.54 -4.15 12.16
N SER A 42 4.66 -3.78 12.75
CA SER A 42 4.73 -2.67 13.71
C SER A 42 5.81 -1.69 13.32
N MET A 43 5.60 -0.44 13.70
CA MET A 43 6.56 0.64 13.52
C MET A 43 6.77 1.39 14.83
N SER A 44 7.93 2.01 14.98
CA SER A 44 8.30 2.66 16.23
C SER A 44 8.97 4.01 16.05
N ASN A 45 8.67 4.91 16.99
CA ASN A 45 9.45 6.11 17.29
C ASN A 45 9.75 7.00 16.08
N ALA A 46 8.73 7.30 15.28
CA ALA A 46 8.87 8.19 14.13
C ALA A 46 7.64 9.06 13.91
N SER A 47 7.86 10.24 13.36
CA SER A 47 6.83 11.04 12.69
C SER A 47 6.90 10.72 11.20
N MET A 48 5.93 9.96 10.70
CA MET A 48 5.89 9.55 9.30
C MET A 48 5.47 10.71 8.41
N ILE A 49 6.23 10.93 7.33
CA ILE A 49 6.04 12.04 6.38
C ILE A 49 5.78 11.56 4.96
N TYR A 50 5.98 10.28 4.69
CA TYR A 50 5.83 9.70 3.36
C TYR A 50 5.43 8.24 3.46
N ALA A 51 4.48 7.82 2.63
CA ALA A 51 4.18 6.42 2.38
C ALA A 51 3.91 6.20 0.88
N GLY A 52 4.72 5.36 0.25
CA GLY A 52 4.56 4.91 -1.13
C GLY A 52 4.35 3.41 -1.17
N GLY A 53 3.21 2.99 -1.70
CA GLY A 53 2.88 1.59 -1.91
C GLY A 53 3.52 1.04 -3.17
N HIS A 54 3.71 -0.27 -3.20
CA HIS A 54 4.14 -1.01 -4.37
C HIS A 54 3.29 -2.26 -4.55
N CYS A 55 2.67 -2.39 -5.70
CA CYS A 55 1.99 -3.59 -6.17
C CYS A 55 2.20 -3.75 -7.67
N HIS A 56 1.99 -4.94 -8.20
CA HIS A 56 2.31 -5.25 -9.59
C HIS A 56 1.15 -5.03 -10.55
N ALA A 57 1.44 -4.40 -11.70
CA ALA A 57 0.58 -4.43 -12.87
C ALA A 57 0.51 -5.87 -13.45
N PRO A 58 -0.56 -6.23 -14.16
CA PRO A 58 -1.77 -5.44 -14.43
C PRO A 58 -2.87 -5.63 -13.37
N ALA A 59 -2.61 -6.38 -12.32
CA ALA A 59 -3.65 -6.84 -11.41
C ALA A 59 -3.94 -5.87 -10.25
N CYS A 60 -3.04 -4.95 -9.92
CA CYS A 60 -3.21 -4.05 -8.80
C CYS A 60 -4.39 -3.10 -8.97
N ILE A 61 -5.28 -3.05 -7.98
CA ILE A 61 -6.41 -2.11 -7.91
C ILE A 61 -6.04 -0.95 -6.99
N SER A 62 -5.66 -1.26 -5.75
CA SER A 62 -5.29 -0.29 -4.74
C SER A 62 -4.45 -0.93 -3.64
N ILE A 63 -3.75 -0.07 -2.90
CA ILE A 63 -3.05 -0.46 -1.69
C ILE A 63 -3.37 0.53 -0.57
N GLU A 64 -3.67 0.02 0.62
CA GLU A 64 -4.11 0.78 1.78
C GLU A 64 -3.21 0.53 2.97
N LEU A 65 -2.92 1.58 3.72
CA LEU A 65 -2.10 1.55 4.94
C LEU A 65 -2.92 2.01 6.13
N TYR A 66 -2.94 1.21 7.18
CA TYR A 66 -3.69 1.47 8.40
C TYR A 66 -2.80 1.49 9.63
N LYS A 67 -3.16 2.34 10.59
CA LYS A 67 -2.68 2.31 11.97
C LYS A 67 -3.78 1.73 12.87
N ASN A 68 -3.41 0.94 13.88
CA ASN A 68 -4.37 0.27 14.76
C ASN A 68 -3.92 0.28 16.24
N ASP A 69 -3.42 1.40 16.71
CA ASP A 69 -2.92 1.57 18.09
C ASP A 69 -4.04 1.70 19.12
N THR A 70 -5.25 2.07 18.71
CA THR A 70 -6.42 2.23 19.58
C THR A 70 -7.37 1.04 19.56
N GLY A 71 -7.08 0.01 18.76
CA GLY A 71 -7.98 -1.12 18.48
C GLY A 71 -9.07 -0.80 17.44
N THR A 72 -9.15 0.44 16.98
CA THR A 72 -9.98 0.84 15.84
C THR A 72 -9.05 1.25 14.70
N PRO A 73 -9.10 0.56 13.55
CA PRO A 73 -8.26 0.88 12.41
C PRO A 73 -8.48 2.31 11.90
N GLU A 74 -7.39 3.04 11.74
CA GLU A 74 -7.33 4.36 11.13
C GLU A 74 -6.66 4.25 9.77
N LEU A 75 -7.38 4.59 8.69
CA LEU A 75 -6.82 4.64 7.34
C LEU A 75 -5.86 5.83 7.25
N LEU A 76 -4.59 5.57 7.02
CA LEU A 76 -3.57 6.61 6.85
C LEU A 76 -3.37 6.98 5.38
N CYS A 77 -3.36 5.99 4.51
CA CYS A 77 -3.04 6.18 3.11
C CYS A 77 -3.82 5.18 2.25
N ARG A 78 -4.45 5.65 1.20
CA ARG A 78 -5.01 4.82 0.14
C ARG A 78 -4.47 5.28 -1.20
N GLN A 79 -3.85 4.38 -1.92
CA GLN A 79 -3.34 4.62 -3.26
C GLN A 79 -4.12 3.76 -4.24
N VAL A 80 -4.77 4.40 -5.19
CA VAL A 80 -5.48 3.72 -6.28
C VAL A 80 -4.54 3.69 -7.47
N SER A 81 -4.43 2.54 -8.11
CA SER A 81 -3.59 2.35 -9.28
C SER A 81 -4.09 3.18 -10.45
N VAL A 82 -3.18 3.92 -11.06
CA VAL A 82 -3.42 4.63 -12.32
C VAL A 82 -2.62 3.94 -13.41
N TYR A 83 -3.29 3.45 -14.42
CA TYR A 83 -2.66 2.79 -15.57
C TYR A 83 -2.59 3.74 -16.75
N GLY A 84 -1.50 3.65 -17.52
CA GLY A 84 -1.42 4.33 -18.82
C GLY A 84 -2.53 3.83 -19.76
N GLU A 85 -3.24 4.74 -20.40
CA GLU A 85 -4.34 4.42 -21.31
C GLU A 85 -3.84 4.23 -22.75
N GLY A 86 -3.98 3.01 -23.28
CA GLY A 86 -3.69 2.69 -24.68
C GLY A 86 -2.26 3.06 -25.10
N ASP A 87 -2.13 3.91 -26.12
CA ASP A 87 -0.84 4.40 -26.63
C ASP A 87 -0.32 5.66 -25.90
N VAL A 88 -1.03 6.10 -24.86
CA VAL A 88 -0.70 7.32 -24.11
C VAL A 88 -0.33 6.94 -22.67
N ALA A 89 0.85 7.34 -22.24
CA ALA A 89 1.24 7.24 -20.85
C ALA A 89 0.43 8.21 -19.97
N ALA A 90 0.20 7.86 -18.70
CA ALA A 90 -0.52 8.70 -17.74
C ALA A 90 0.22 10.03 -17.46
N ASP A 91 1.54 10.00 -17.51
CA ASP A 91 2.44 11.15 -17.39
C ASP A 91 3.54 11.06 -18.46
N LYS A 92 4.21 12.17 -18.75
CA LYS A 92 5.32 12.25 -19.72
C LYS A 92 6.53 11.35 -19.38
N PHE A 93 6.60 10.86 -18.15
CA PHE A 93 7.65 9.96 -17.67
C PHE A 93 7.20 8.51 -17.56
N ASP A 94 5.90 8.23 -17.78
CA ASP A 94 5.35 6.88 -17.67
C ASP A 94 5.43 6.16 -19.02
N GLU A 95 5.65 4.87 -18.96
CA GLU A 95 5.50 3.99 -20.11
C GLU A 95 4.04 3.55 -20.25
N VAL A 96 3.64 3.25 -21.49
CA VAL A 96 2.30 2.70 -21.79
C VAL A 96 2.08 1.42 -20.98
N GLY A 97 0.96 1.35 -20.26
CA GLY A 97 0.64 0.22 -19.39
C GLY A 97 1.36 0.24 -18.04
N TYR A 98 2.21 1.24 -17.76
CA TYR A 98 2.83 1.42 -16.45
C TYR A 98 1.76 1.74 -15.39
N VAL A 99 1.94 1.20 -14.18
CA VAL A 99 1.09 1.53 -13.04
C VAL A 99 1.76 2.61 -12.18
N ALA A 100 1.05 3.73 -12.02
CA ALA A 100 1.43 4.77 -11.07
C ALA A 100 0.61 4.62 -9.78
N LEU A 101 1.29 4.78 -8.65
CA LEU A 101 0.71 4.81 -7.30
C LEU A 101 1.14 6.11 -6.63
N PRO A 102 0.33 7.20 -6.75
CA PRO A 102 0.66 8.48 -6.14
C PRO A 102 0.87 8.32 -4.62
N PRO A 103 2.01 8.72 -4.04
CA PRO A 103 2.30 8.53 -2.64
C PRO A 103 1.46 9.44 -1.74
N CYS A 104 1.25 9.02 -0.49
CA CYS A 104 0.75 9.91 0.55
C CYS A 104 1.89 10.69 1.19
N LEU A 105 1.63 11.98 1.40
CA LEU A 105 2.59 12.92 1.95
C LEU A 105 1.99 13.63 3.16
N TRP A 106 2.80 13.81 4.20
CA TRP A 106 2.46 14.59 5.38
C TRP A 106 3.55 15.62 5.65
N GLY A 107 3.18 16.77 6.19
CA GLY A 107 4.12 17.85 6.39
C GLY A 107 3.52 19.07 7.05
N SER A 108 3.78 20.24 6.47
CA SER A 108 3.29 21.52 6.97
C SER A 108 1.92 21.88 6.38
N LYS A 109 1.05 22.44 7.20
CA LYS A 109 -0.22 23.02 6.72
C LYS A 109 -0.01 24.19 5.76
N ASP A 110 1.11 24.89 5.88
CA ASP A 110 1.46 26.01 4.98
C ASP A 110 1.77 25.51 3.56
N GLU A 111 2.12 24.24 3.43
CA GLU A 111 2.33 23.54 2.15
C GLU A 111 1.08 22.79 1.68
N GLY A 112 -0.05 22.91 2.40
CA GLY A 112 -1.30 22.24 2.10
C GLY A 112 -1.31 20.75 2.48
N LEU A 113 -0.39 20.30 3.34
CA LEU A 113 -0.27 18.92 3.78
C LEU A 113 -0.92 18.71 5.16
N GLU A 114 -1.39 17.50 5.40
CA GLU A 114 -1.77 17.08 6.74
C GLU A 114 -0.53 16.92 7.64
N PRO A 115 -0.66 17.09 8.96
CA PRO A 115 0.45 16.90 9.88
C PRO A 115 1.06 15.50 9.80
N PRO A 116 2.39 15.36 10.08
CA PRO A 116 3.04 14.06 10.14
C PRO A 116 2.34 13.08 11.07
N VAL A 117 2.25 11.82 10.66
CA VAL A 117 1.62 10.76 11.45
C VAL A 117 2.56 10.32 12.57
N PHE A 118 2.12 10.49 13.80
CA PHE A 118 2.89 10.05 14.96
C PHE A 118 2.79 8.52 15.13
N LEU A 119 3.95 7.87 15.22
CA LEU A 119 4.10 6.45 15.48
C LEU A 119 4.90 6.28 16.78
N GLY A 120 4.21 5.88 17.84
CA GLY A 120 4.82 5.59 19.16
C GLY A 120 5.60 4.29 19.13
N GLU A 121 5.99 3.83 20.32
CA GLU A 121 6.67 2.55 20.48
C GLU A 121 5.75 1.39 20.06
N ASN A 122 6.24 0.55 19.11
CA ASN A 122 5.53 -0.64 18.64
C ASN A 122 4.09 -0.35 18.13
N THR A 123 3.89 0.78 17.44
CA THR A 123 2.60 1.10 16.82
C THR A 123 2.16 -0.02 15.88
N PRO A 124 1.04 -0.72 16.14
CA PRO A 124 0.53 -1.75 15.25
C PRO A 124 0.03 -1.13 13.94
N MET A 125 0.43 -1.72 12.85
CA MET A 125 0.03 -1.32 11.51
C MET A 125 -0.35 -2.52 10.68
N PHE A 126 -1.16 -2.30 9.66
CA PHE A 126 -1.40 -3.29 8.62
C PHE A 126 -1.65 -2.62 7.27
N SER A 127 -1.47 -3.38 6.22
CA SER A 127 -1.83 -2.97 4.88
C SER A 127 -2.81 -3.95 4.25
N ILE A 128 -3.65 -3.45 3.35
CA ILE A 128 -4.52 -4.25 2.49
C ILE A 128 -4.20 -3.87 1.05
N THR A 129 -3.86 -4.87 0.25
CA THR A 129 -3.71 -4.69 -1.20
C THR A 129 -4.85 -5.41 -1.90
N HIS A 130 -5.52 -4.71 -2.80
CA HIS A 130 -6.62 -5.19 -3.60
C HIS A 130 -6.12 -5.50 -5.01
N THR A 131 -6.38 -6.71 -5.49
CA THR A 131 -5.92 -7.15 -6.81
C THR A 131 -7.04 -7.89 -7.55
N TRP A 132 -7.12 -7.72 -8.87
CA TRP A 132 -7.98 -8.55 -9.71
C TRP A 132 -7.36 -9.93 -9.93
N ASN A 133 -8.20 -10.98 -9.97
CA ASN A 133 -7.73 -12.19 -10.61
C ASN A 133 -7.65 -11.94 -12.11
N THR A 134 -6.54 -12.29 -12.67
CA THR A 134 -6.39 -12.31 -14.12
C THR A 134 -6.48 -13.75 -14.58
N TYR A 135 -6.97 -13.99 -15.80
CA TYR A 135 -7.08 -15.31 -16.41
C TYR A 135 -5.75 -16.08 -16.44
N VAL A 136 -4.66 -15.33 -16.55
CA VAL A 136 -3.31 -15.88 -16.43
C VAL A 136 -2.85 -15.72 -14.99
N GLY A 137 -2.53 -16.84 -14.32
CA GLY A 137 -2.01 -16.80 -12.97
C GLY A 137 -0.75 -15.95 -12.86
N HIS A 138 -0.72 -15.00 -11.91
CA HIS A 138 0.44 -14.19 -11.61
C HIS A 138 1.19 -14.76 -10.43
N THR A 139 2.48 -14.98 -10.60
CA THR A 139 3.40 -15.31 -9.51
C THR A 139 4.14 -14.05 -9.06
N GLY A 140 4.47 -13.97 -7.76
CA GLY A 140 5.27 -12.87 -7.24
C GLY A 140 4.50 -11.56 -7.05
N GLN A 141 3.20 -11.62 -6.80
CA GLN A 141 2.43 -10.43 -6.41
C GLN A 141 3.04 -9.80 -5.16
N MET A 142 3.28 -8.50 -5.20
CA MET A 142 3.85 -7.74 -4.11
C MET A 142 2.82 -6.81 -3.49
N ALA A 143 2.90 -6.67 -2.17
CA ALA A 143 2.13 -5.75 -1.37
C ALA A 143 3.09 -5.14 -0.34
N SER A 144 3.89 -4.16 -0.77
CA SER A 144 4.93 -3.57 0.07
C SER A 144 4.80 -2.06 0.18
N TRP A 145 5.38 -1.50 1.24
CA TRP A 145 5.40 -0.08 1.47
C TRP A 145 6.82 0.44 1.63
N GLN A 146 7.10 1.54 0.98
CA GLN A 146 8.25 2.38 1.27
C GLN A 146 7.77 3.55 2.13
N MET A 147 8.20 3.59 3.38
CA MET A 147 7.83 4.65 4.31
C MET A 147 9.05 5.46 4.72
N ARG A 148 8.85 6.75 4.98
CA ARG A 148 9.88 7.64 5.52
C ARG A 148 9.30 8.43 6.68
N GLY A 149 10.12 8.64 7.68
CA GLY A 149 9.75 9.39 8.87
C GLY A 149 10.97 10.05 9.51
N VAL A 150 10.69 11.00 10.36
CA VAL A 150 11.70 11.62 11.22
C VAL A 150 11.69 10.86 12.55
N PRO A 151 12.78 10.16 12.88
CA PRO A 151 12.85 9.45 14.16
C PRO A 151 12.91 10.48 15.31
N PHE A 152 12.27 10.16 16.40
CA PHE A 152 12.48 10.86 17.67
C PHE A 152 13.13 9.91 18.67
N ALA A 153 13.96 10.47 19.55
CA ALA A 153 14.61 9.67 20.57
C ALA A 153 13.54 9.06 21.48
N ALA A 154 13.65 7.76 21.75
CA ALA A 154 12.89 7.17 22.84
C ALA A 154 13.19 7.98 24.11
N THR A 155 12.18 8.50 24.76
CA THR A 155 12.35 9.09 26.08
C THR A 155 12.80 7.98 27.02
N ALA A 156 14.03 8.13 27.54
CA ALA A 156 14.62 7.20 28.50
C ALA A 156 13.81 7.16 29.80
#